data_4ac74552353ce11343e6ec67ba3dfa30
#
_entry.id   4ac74552353ce11343e6ec67ba3dfa30
#
_cell.length_a   1.000
_cell.length_b   1.000
_cell.length_c   1.000
_cell.angle_alpha   90.00
_cell.angle_beta   90.00
_cell.angle_gamma   90.00
#
_symmetry.space_group_name_H-M   'P 1'
#
loop_
_entity.id
_entity.type
_entity.pdbx_description
1 polymer ?
#
loop_
_entity_poly.entity_id
_entity_poly.type
_entity_poly.pdbx_seq_one_letter_code
_entity_poly.pdbx_strand_id
1 'polypeptide(L)'
;MTTFYPYQWDLNYKNPRVFNEMMYNFLFLVNQGIDILRIDAVPYIWKELGTSCRNLPQVHSIVRMLRIIVEMICPAVILKGEVVMEPKELPVYFGTESEPECHMLYGVSSMVNLWAALATRDTRMLKHQMDVIHSLPKNCYFVNYLRCHDDIGWGLDYDFLKNFSIDEVSHKKFLNDFFTGKYPDTFGRGELYNDDPRLGDARLCGTTASLCGIEKYGFEGNVVGVDRSVRYDITLHAFM
;
A
#
# COMPACT_ATOMS: atom_id res chain seq x y z
N MET A 1 -21.97 5.32 -8.61
CA MET A 1 -20.88 4.51 -9.22
C MET A 1 -20.31 3.62 -8.15
N THR A 2 -19.66 2.56 -8.54
CA THR A 2 -19.00 1.60 -7.64
C THR A 2 -17.62 1.30 -8.21
N THR A 3 -16.57 1.77 -7.54
CA THR A 3 -15.19 1.62 -8.04
C THR A 3 -14.64 0.22 -7.75
N PHE A 4 -14.84 -0.28 -6.52
CA PHE A 4 -14.26 -1.54 -6.08
C PHE A 4 -15.24 -2.71 -6.20
N TYR A 5 -16.37 -2.64 -5.50
CA TYR A 5 -17.37 -3.70 -5.52
C TYR A 5 -18.78 -3.17 -5.78
N PRO A 6 -19.67 -3.94 -6.40
CA PRO A 6 -21.03 -3.49 -6.76
C PRO A 6 -21.88 -2.98 -5.59
N TYR A 7 -21.57 -3.41 -4.37
CA TYR A 7 -22.25 -3.01 -3.14
C TYR A 7 -21.57 -1.83 -2.41
N GLN A 8 -20.38 -1.39 -2.85
CA GLN A 8 -19.66 -0.25 -2.29
C GLN A 8 -19.93 1.01 -3.15
N TRP A 9 -20.86 1.82 -2.72
CA TRP A 9 -21.24 3.02 -3.45
C TRP A 9 -20.27 4.16 -3.20
N ASP A 10 -19.76 4.75 -4.29
CA ASP A 10 -18.88 5.90 -4.22
C ASP A 10 -19.66 7.18 -3.84
N LEU A 11 -19.07 8.02 -3.02
CA LEU A 11 -19.60 9.33 -2.71
C LEU A 11 -19.46 10.27 -3.91
N ASN A 12 -20.48 11.09 -4.12
CA ASN A 12 -20.51 12.04 -5.24
C ASN A 12 -19.97 13.41 -4.80
N TYR A 13 -18.66 13.60 -4.85
CA TYR A 13 -18.01 14.86 -4.52
C TYR A 13 -18.28 16.02 -5.49
N LYS A 14 -18.99 15.80 -6.63
CA LYS A 14 -19.56 16.90 -7.45
C LYS A 14 -20.64 17.66 -6.70
N ASN A 15 -21.26 17.05 -5.70
CA ASN A 15 -22.20 17.71 -4.84
C ASN A 15 -21.44 18.34 -3.64
N PRO A 16 -21.39 19.67 -3.52
CA PRO A 16 -20.65 20.32 -2.43
C PRO A 16 -21.20 19.99 -1.04
N ARG A 17 -22.45 19.57 -0.92
CA ARG A 17 -23.00 19.08 0.37
C ARG A 17 -22.29 17.82 0.84
N VAL A 18 -21.85 16.94 -0.08
CA VAL A 18 -21.09 15.75 0.28
C VAL A 18 -19.73 16.17 0.86
N PHE A 19 -19.04 17.10 0.23
CA PHE A 19 -17.79 17.63 0.77
C PHE A 19 -17.98 18.22 2.17
N ASN A 20 -18.98 19.06 2.36
CA ASN A 20 -19.27 19.69 3.64
C ASN A 20 -19.58 18.67 4.74
N GLU A 21 -20.39 17.66 4.44
CA GLU A 21 -20.73 16.61 5.38
C GLU A 21 -19.50 15.77 5.74
N MET A 22 -18.70 15.40 4.75
CA MET A 22 -17.45 14.66 4.99
C MET A 22 -16.44 15.49 5.79
N MET A 23 -16.38 16.80 5.56
CA MET A 23 -15.54 17.71 6.33
C MET A 23 -16.01 17.82 7.78
N TYR A 24 -17.32 17.88 8.01
CA TYR A 24 -17.87 17.83 9.36
C TYR A 24 -17.46 16.56 10.10
N ASN A 25 -17.64 15.40 9.47
CA ASN A 25 -17.24 14.10 10.05
C ASN A 25 -15.72 14.02 10.29
N PHE A 26 -14.93 14.57 9.39
CA PHE A 26 -13.48 14.65 9.52
C PHE A 26 -13.07 15.47 10.78
N LEU A 27 -13.63 16.68 10.92
CA LEU A 27 -13.34 17.54 12.09
C LEU A 27 -13.93 16.97 13.38
N PHE A 28 -15.04 16.23 13.31
CA PHE A 28 -15.58 15.50 14.45
C PHE A 28 -14.57 14.47 14.97
N LEU A 29 -13.94 13.67 14.09
CA LEU A 29 -12.92 12.72 14.49
C LEU A 29 -11.69 13.40 15.11
N VAL A 30 -11.24 14.51 14.53
CA VAL A 30 -10.16 15.33 15.11
C VAL A 30 -10.51 15.79 16.53
N ASN A 31 -11.73 16.25 16.73
CA ASN A 31 -12.21 16.69 18.05
C ASN A 31 -12.32 15.54 19.07
N GLN A 32 -12.29 14.29 18.65
CA GLN A 32 -12.17 13.13 19.54
C GLN A 32 -10.71 12.83 19.93
N GLY A 33 -9.74 13.61 19.46
CA GLY A 33 -8.31 13.43 19.79
C GLY A 33 -7.55 12.56 18.78
N ILE A 34 -8.02 12.48 17.54
CA ILE A 34 -7.29 11.77 16.46
C ILE A 34 -6.23 12.70 15.89
N ASP A 35 -4.97 12.26 15.92
CA ASP A 35 -3.81 13.04 15.45
C ASP A 35 -3.47 12.77 13.98
N ILE A 36 -3.79 11.58 13.47
CA ILE A 36 -3.51 11.19 12.07
C ILE A 36 -4.78 10.66 11.44
N LEU A 37 -5.23 11.31 10.37
CA LEU A 37 -6.39 10.87 9.59
C LEU A 37 -5.95 10.21 8.29
N ARG A 38 -6.36 8.97 8.09
CA ARG A 38 -6.17 8.22 6.84
C ARG A 38 -7.29 8.59 5.86
N ILE A 39 -6.90 9.13 4.72
CA ILE A 39 -7.80 9.37 3.59
C ILE A 39 -7.74 8.13 2.70
N ASP A 40 -8.84 7.41 2.65
CA ASP A 40 -8.99 6.17 1.90
C ASP A 40 -9.07 6.42 0.41
N ALA A 41 -8.44 5.56 -0.39
CA ALA A 41 -8.55 5.51 -1.86
C ALA A 41 -8.48 6.90 -2.55
N VAL A 42 -7.53 7.73 -2.14
CA VAL A 42 -7.41 9.14 -2.58
C VAL A 42 -7.52 9.30 -4.10
N PRO A 43 -6.86 8.49 -4.96
CA PRO A 43 -6.94 8.64 -6.41
C PRO A 43 -8.34 8.53 -6.99
N TYR A 44 -9.28 7.99 -6.24
CA TYR A 44 -10.63 7.65 -6.69
C TYR A 44 -11.73 8.56 -6.11
N ILE A 45 -11.40 9.61 -5.36
CA ILE A 45 -12.38 10.49 -4.71
C ILE A 45 -13.33 11.14 -5.72
N TRP A 46 -12.83 11.58 -6.89
CA TRP A 46 -13.64 12.23 -7.92
C TRP A 46 -14.12 11.25 -8.98
N LYS A 47 -15.41 11.38 -9.35
CA LYS A 47 -16.05 10.54 -10.36
C LYS A 47 -16.54 11.37 -11.52
N GLU A 48 -16.18 10.94 -12.74
CA GLU A 48 -16.63 11.57 -13.98
C GLU A 48 -16.89 10.53 -15.07
N LEU A 49 -18.13 10.51 -15.57
CA LEU A 49 -18.51 9.59 -16.64
C LEU A 49 -17.65 9.83 -17.89
N GLY A 50 -17.22 8.77 -18.53
CA GLY A 50 -16.37 8.84 -19.73
C GLY A 50 -14.88 9.02 -19.43
N THR A 51 -14.47 9.00 -18.16
CA THR A 51 -13.07 9.04 -17.74
C THR A 51 -12.68 7.75 -16.99
N SER A 52 -11.40 7.62 -16.63
CA SER A 52 -10.93 6.53 -15.77
C SER A 52 -11.48 6.61 -14.33
N CYS A 53 -12.03 7.74 -13.91
CA CYS A 53 -12.38 8.05 -12.51
C CYS A 53 -11.21 7.83 -11.54
N ARG A 54 -9.98 7.98 -12.01
CA ARG A 54 -8.73 7.80 -11.24
C ARG A 54 -7.77 8.93 -11.57
N ASN A 55 -7.13 9.49 -10.55
CA ASN A 55 -6.11 10.56 -10.68
C ASN A 55 -6.61 11.80 -11.45
N LEU A 56 -7.88 12.12 -11.34
CA LEU A 56 -8.43 13.31 -12.00
C LEU A 56 -7.99 14.59 -11.26
N PRO A 57 -7.83 15.73 -11.96
CA PRO A 57 -7.36 16.98 -11.35
C PRO A 57 -8.18 17.43 -10.13
N GLN A 58 -9.47 17.13 -10.11
CA GLN A 58 -10.37 17.47 -9.01
C GLN A 58 -10.04 16.73 -7.70
N VAL A 59 -9.38 15.56 -7.79
CA VAL A 59 -8.88 14.83 -6.60
C VAL A 59 -7.90 15.73 -5.84
N HIS A 60 -6.94 16.30 -6.53
CA HIS A 60 -5.93 17.20 -5.97
C HIS A 60 -6.57 18.44 -5.33
N SER A 61 -7.57 19.03 -5.99
CA SER A 61 -8.32 20.18 -5.43
C SER A 61 -9.01 19.84 -4.11
N ILE A 62 -9.61 18.64 -4.01
CA ILE A 62 -10.25 18.17 -2.77
C ILE A 62 -9.21 17.96 -1.67
N VAL A 63 -8.08 17.30 -1.98
CA VAL A 63 -7.03 17.05 -0.98
C VAL A 63 -6.41 18.37 -0.48
N ARG A 64 -6.18 19.34 -1.37
CA ARG A 64 -5.71 20.69 -0.98
C ARG A 64 -6.70 21.40 -0.06
N MET A 65 -8.01 21.33 -0.37
CA MET A 65 -9.02 21.91 0.52
C MET A 65 -8.98 21.25 1.91
N LEU A 66 -8.89 19.92 1.98
CA LEU A 66 -8.73 19.21 3.25
C LEU A 66 -7.45 19.68 3.98
N ARG A 67 -6.34 19.81 3.26
CA ARG A 67 -5.06 20.27 3.82
C ARG A 67 -5.17 21.69 4.40
N ILE A 68 -5.73 22.62 3.64
CA ILE A 68 -5.90 24.02 4.09
C ILE A 68 -6.78 24.09 5.34
N ILE A 69 -7.90 23.37 5.37
CA ILE A 69 -8.79 23.34 6.52
C ILE A 69 -8.09 22.80 7.76
N VAL A 70 -7.32 21.73 7.62
CA VAL A 70 -6.53 21.16 8.73
C VAL A 70 -5.52 22.17 9.25
N GLU A 71 -4.76 22.81 8.38
CA GLU A 71 -3.75 23.81 8.80
C GLU A 71 -4.37 25.02 9.50
N MET A 72 -5.59 25.41 9.11
CA MET A 72 -6.30 26.54 9.73
C MET A 72 -6.94 26.21 11.08
N ILE A 73 -7.49 25.02 11.24
CA ILE A 73 -8.34 24.66 12.39
C ILE A 73 -7.59 23.77 13.39
N CYS A 74 -6.80 22.83 12.91
CA CYS A 74 -6.15 21.80 13.71
C CYS A 74 -4.73 21.48 13.18
N PRO A 75 -3.78 22.43 13.23
CA PRO A 75 -2.49 22.33 12.55
C PRO A 75 -1.57 21.20 13.06
N ALA A 76 -1.92 20.56 14.17
CA ALA A 76 -1.20 19.39 14.68
C ALA A 76 -1.65 18.07 14.03
N VAL A 77 -2.73 18.07 13.24
CA VAL A 77 -3.28 16.86 12.62
C VAL A 77 -2.58 16.57 11.28
N ILE A 78 -2.27 15.31 11.09
CA ILE A 78 -1.57 14.81 9.90
C ILE A 78 -2.55 14.12 8.95
N LEU A 79 -2.49 14.47 7.67
CA LEU A 79 -3.19 13.78 6.59
C LEU A 79 -2.31 12.68 6.01
N LYS A 80 -2.76 11.44 6.13
CA LYS A 80 -2.13 10.27 5.53
C LYS A 80 -2.98 9.75 4.39
N GLY A 81 -2.51 9.91 3.15
CA GLY A 81 -3.21 9.44 1.96
C GLY A 81 -2.92 7.97 1.66
N GLU A 82 -3.95 7.23 1.27
CA GLU A 82 -3.77 5.95 0.63
C GLU A 82 -3.74 6.12 -0.88
N VAL A 83 -2.53 5.97 -1.43
CA VAL A 83 -2.25 6.10 -2.86
C VAL A 83 -1.39 4.93 -3.29
N VAL A 84 -2.00 3.96 -3.96
CA VAL A 84 -1.30 2.76 -4.44
C VAL A 84 -0.93 2.96 -5.91
N MET A 85 0.29 3.45 -6.14
CA MET A 85 0.83 3.79 -7.46
C MET A 85 2.34 3.54 -7.50
N GLU A 86 2.93 3.64 -8.69
CA GLU A 86 4.38 3.63 -8.83
C GLU A 86 5.01 4.82 -8.08
N PRO A 87 6.17 4.63 -7.43
CA PRO A 87 6.79 5.66 -6.60
C PRO A 87 7.01 7.00 -7.32
N LYS A 88 7.36 6.98 -8.60
CA LYS A 88 7.55 8.19 -9.41
C LYS A 88 6.29 9.03 -9.63
N GLU A 89 5.11 8.42 -9.44
CA GLU A 89 3.82 9.09 -9.58
C GLU A 89 3.30 9.67 -8.25
N LEU A 90 3.90 9.30 -7.12
CA LEU A 90 3.46 9.71 -5.79
C LEU A 90 3.72 11.19 -5.44
N PRO A 91 4.77 11.87 -5.95
CA PRO A 91 5.07 13.24 -5.53
C PRO A 91 3.91 14.23 -5.70
N VAL A 92 3.06 14.05 -6.71
CA VAL A 92 1.90 14.93 -6.94
C VAL A 92 0.91 14.94 -5.77
N TYR A 93 0.83 13.85 -4.99
CA TYR A 93 -0.06 13.73 -3.84
C TYR A 93 0.50 14.33 -2.53
N PHE A 94 1.76 14.73 -2.55
CA PHE A 94 2.33 15.60 -1.51
C PHE A 94 2.11 17.08 -1.83
N GLY A 95 1.85 17.38 -3.13
CA GLY A 95 1.70 18.75 -3.62
C GLY A 95 3.03 19.51 -3.69
N THR A 96 2.94 20.82 -3.65
CA THR A 96 4.07 21.75 -3.65
C THR A 96 4.08 22.55 -2.35
N GLU A 97 5.12 23.37 -2.14
CA GLU A 97 5.15 24.29 -0.99
C GLU A 97 4.00 25.31 -1.00
N SER A 98 3.59 25.76 -2.21
CA SER A 98 2.47 26.71 -2.36
C SER A 98 1.11 26.05 -2.40
N GLU A 99 1.04 24.78 -2.74
CA GLU A 99 -0.19 23.99 -2.87
C GLU A 99 -0.01 22.61 -2.23
N PRO A 100 0.15 22.53 -0.89
CA PRO A 100 0.40 21.28 -0.20
C PRO A 100 -0.83 20.36 -0.21
N GLU A 101 -0.59 19.05 -0.29
CA GLU A 101 -1.61 18.00 -0.25
C GLU A 101 -1.41 17.09 0.97
N CYS A 102 -1.24 15.78 0.80
CA CYS A 102 -1.01 14.89 1.94
C CYS A 102 0.31 15.19 2.65
N HIS A 103 0.34 15.04 3.98
CA HIS A 103 1.59 15.13 4.74
C HIS A 103 2.43 13.87 4.55
N MET A 104 1.79 12.71 4.43
CA MET A 104 2.46 11.42 4.25
C MET A 104 1.59 10.46 3.43
N LEU A 105 2.24 9.47 2.82
CA LEU A 105 1.59 8.39 2.09
C LEU A 105 2.07 7.03 2.62
N TYR A 106 1.36 5.96 2.26
CA TYR A 106 1.83 4.61 2.54
C TYR A 106 3.00 4.20 1.65
N GLY A 107 4.02 3.59 2.25
CA GLY A 107 5.17 3.00 1.55
C GLY A 107 4.85 1.61 0.97
N VAL A 108 3.81 1.52 0.13
CA VAL A 108 3.32 0.23 -0.43
C VAL A 108 4.41 -0.48 -1.22
N SER A 109 5.17 0.25 -2.05
CA SER A 109 6.25 -0.33 -2.84
C SER A 109 7.35 -0.93 -1.98
N SER A 110 7.71 -0.27 -0.87
CA SER A 110 8.69 -0.80 0.09
C SER A 110 8.21 -2.13 0.68
N MET A 111 6.96 -2.19 1.09
CA MET A 111 6.33 -3.39 1.65
C MET A 111 6.40 -4.56 0.68
N VAL A 112 5.95 -4.37 -0.56
CA VAL A 112 5.93 -5.43 -1.59
C VAL A 112 7.33 -5.91 -1.91
N ASN A 113 8.31 -5.01 -2.01
CA ASN A 113 9.70 -5.36 -2.29
C ASN A 113 10.38 -6.12 -1.16
N LEU A 114 10.04 -5.83 0.11
CA LEU A 114 10.52 -6.59 1.26
C LEU A 114 10.02 -8.04 1.23
N TRP A 115 8.73 -8.26 0.97
CA TRP A 115 8.17 -9.60 0.82
C TRP A 115 8.78 -10.36 -0.35
N ALA A 116 8.96 -9.70 -1.51
CA ALA A 116 9.61 -10.31 -2.66
C ALA A 116 11.06 -10.69 -2.35
N ALA A 117 11.83 -9.82 -1.69
CA ALA A 117 13.21 -10.10 -1.31
C ALA A 117 13.32 -11.27 -0.31
N LEU A 118 12.37 -11.40 0.62
CA LEU A 118 12.31 -12.56 1.53
C LEU A 118 12.12 -13.88 0.77
N ALA A 119 11.18 -13.91 -0.17
CA ALA A 119 10.87 -15.12 -0.93
C ALA A 119 12.00 -15.52 -1.88
N THR A 120 12.54 -14.55 -2.61
CA THR A 120 13.55 -14.78 -3.65
C THR A 120 14.98 -14.88 -3.10
N ARG A 121 15.21 -14.37 -1.89
CA ARG A 121 16.57 -14.14 -1.32
C ARG A 121 17.44 -13.25 -2.21
N ASP A 122 16.80 -12.35 -2.95
CA ASP A 122 17.43 -11.41 -3.86
C ASP A 122 17.01 -9.99 -3.50
N THR A 123 17.98 -9.15 -3.15
CA THR A 123 17.74 -7.77 -2.71
C THR A 123 17.94 -6.72 -3.80
N ARG A 124 18.26 -7.11 -5.03
CA ARG A 124 18.53 -6.18 -6.13
C ARG A 124 17.33 -5.27 -6.40
N MET A 125 16.12 -5.86 -6.41
CA MET A 125 14.89 -5.13 -6.62
C MET A 125 14.58 -4.20 -5.44
N LEU A 126 14.74 -4.67 -4.22
CA LEU A 126 14.57 -3.86 -3.02
C LEU A 126 15.53 -2.67 -3.01
N LYS A 127 16.81 -2.89 -3.36
CA LYS A 127 17.80 -1.81 -3.47
C LYS A 127 17.38 -0.78 -4.52
N HIS A 128 17.02 -1.23 -5.71
CA HIS A 128 16.53 -0.35 -6.77
C HIS A 128 15.34 0.50 -6.30
N GLN A 129 14.37 -0.12 -5.64
CA GLN A 129 13.21 0.58 -5.09
C GLN A 129 13.58 1.62 -4.05
N MET A 130 14.55 1.33 -3.17
CA MET A 130 15.05 2.29 -2.19
C MET A 130 15.77 3.45 -2.88
N ASP A 131 16.59 3.19 -3.90
CA ASP A 131 17.25 4.24 -4.68
C ASP A 131 16.22 5.17 -5.36
N VAL A 132 15.12 4.63 -5.90
CA VAL A 132 14.01 5.42 -6.45
C VAL A 132 13.36 6.29 -5.38
N ILE A 133 13.00 5.72 -4.22
CA ILE A 133 12.38 6.47 -3.11
C ILE A 133 13.30 7.58 -2.61
N HIS A 134 14.60 7.31 -2.44
CA HIS A 134 15.57 8.30 -2.00
C HIS A 134 15.83 9.42 -3.02
N SER A 135 15.49 9.19 -4.29
CA SER A 135 15.56 10.22 -5.34
C SER A 135 14.37 11.18 -5.33
N LEU A 136 13.29 10.86 -4.61
CA LEU A 136 12.12 11.71 -4.52
C LEU A 136 12.42 13.00 -3.73
N PRO A 137 11.60 14.07 -3.89
CA PRO A 137 11.73 15.28 -3.10
C PRO A 137 11.72 15.00 -1.59
N LYS A 138 12.49 15.76 -0.82
CA LYS A 138 12.65 15.53 0.63
C LYS A 138 11.38 15.72 1.46
N ASN A 139 10.37 16.37 0.92
CA ASN A 139 9.06 16.54 1.55
C ASN A 139 8.13 15.34 1.33
N CYS A 140 8.57 14.31 0.62
CA CYS A 140 7.82 13.07 0.40
C CYS A 140 8.06 12.11 1.58
N TYR A 141 7.17 12.10 2.56
CA TYR A 141 7.25 11.23 3.73
C TYR A 141 6.38 9.99 3.56
N PHE A 142 6.94 8.82 3.86
CA PHE A 142 6.23 7.54 3.76
C PHE A 142 6.06 6.89 5.12
N VAL A 143 4.87 6.33 5.36
CA VAL A 143 4.64 5.41 6.47
C VAL A 143 4.98 4.01 5.96
N ASN A 144 6.07 3.45 6.44
CA ASN A 144 6.43 2.08 6.15
C ASN A 144 5.60 1.11 6.99
N TYR A 145 5.34 -0.07 6.45
CA TYR A 145 4.59 -1.13 7.12
C TYR A 145 4.82 -2.47 6.42
N LEU A 146 4.72 -3.57 7.16
CA LEU A 146 4.79 -4.91 6.57
C LEU A 146 3.42 -5.44 6.19
N ARG A 147 2.44 -5.22 7.03
CA ARG A 147 1.06 -5.65 6.83
C ARG A 147 0.09 -4.61 7.38
N CYS A 148 -1.07 -4.55 6.74
CA CYS A 148 -2.24 -3.80 7.22
C CYS A 148 -3.50 -4.66 6.98
N HIS A 149 -4.68 -4.07 7.02
CA HIS A 149 -5.94 -4.75 6.74
C HIS A 149 -6.13 -5.12 5.25
N ASP A 150 -5.34 -4.50 4.35
CA ASP A 150 -5.38 -4.79 2.92
C ASP A 150 -4.49 -5.99 2.56
N ASP A 151 -4.67 -6.47 1.35
CA ASP A 151 -3.87 -7.53 0.73
C ASP A 151 -2.51 -7.06 0.20
N ILE A 152 -1.71 -8.02 -0.26
CA ILE A 152 -0.49 -7.78 -1.02
C ILE A 152 -0.78 -8.06 -2.49
N GLY A 153 -0.58 -7.04 -3.34
CA GLY A 153 -0.50 -7.21 -4.79
C GLY A 153 0.94 -7.03 -5.26
N TRP A 154 1.42 -7.85 -6.19
CA TRP A 154 2.81 -7.83 -6.65
C TRP A 154 3.09 -6.72 -7.67
N GLY A 155 2.91 -5.46 -7.24
CA GLY A 155 3.24 -4.27 -8.02
C GLY A 155 4.75 -3.95 -7.96
N LEU A 156 5.57 -4.80 -8.55
CA LEU A 156 7.02 -4.63 -8.67
C LEU A 156 7.40 -3.97 -10.00
N ASP A 157 8.59 -3.36 -10.08
CA ASP A 157 9.11 -2.83 -11.35
C ASP A 157 9.64 -3.97 -12.22
N TYR A 158 8.75 -4.55 -13.02
CA TYR A 158 9.12 -5.64 -13.93
C TYR A 158 9.96 -5.19 -15.12
N ASP A 159 9.96 -3.91 -15.48
CA ASP A 159 10.87 -3.40 -16.52
C ASP A 159 12.32 -3.42 -16.03
N PHE A 160 12.54 -3.12 -14.76
CA PHE A 160 13.85 -3.31 -14.14
C PHE A 160 14.22 -4.80 -14.02
N LEU A 161 13.29 -5.66 -13.61
CA LEU A 161 13.54 -7.10 -13.43
C LEU A 161 13.85 -7.83 -14.74
N LYS A 162 13.36 -7.37 -15.88
CA LYS A 162 13.72 -7.89 -17.21
C LYS A 162 15.23 -7.86 -17.48
N ASN A 163 15.97 -6.92 -16.91
CA ASN A 163 17.43 -6.85 -17.02
C ASN A 163 18.15 -8.08 -16.43
N PHE A 164 17.46 -8.84 -15.60
CA PHE A 164 17.94 -10.07 -14.97
C PHE A 164 17.26 -11.32 -15.53
N SER A 165 16.59 -11.20 -16.67
CA SER A 165 15.83 -12.29 -17.30
C SER A 165 14.73 -12.87 -16.40
N ILE A 166 14.14 -12.05 -15.55
CA ILE A 166 13.02 -12.42 -14.68
C ILE A 166 11.72 -12.12 -15.42
N ASP A 167 10.97 -13.19 -15.72
CA ASP A 167 9.65 -13.10 -16.33
C ASP A 167 8.58 -12.75 -15.28
N GLU A 168 7.74 -11.76 -15.60
CA GLU A 168 6.73 -11.23 -14.69
C GLU A 168 5.75 -12.32 -14.20
N VAL A 169 5.18 -13.09 -15.15
CA VAL A 169 4.15 -14.09 -14.83
C VAL A 169 4.71 -15.20 -13.96
N SER A 170 5.88 -15.71 -14.32
CA SER A 170 6.57 -16.78 -13.59
C SER A 170 6.98 -16.32 -12.19
N HIS A 171 7.45 -15.07 -12.08
CA HIS A 171 7.86 -14.49 -10.80
C HIS A 171 6.67 -14.28 -9.86
N LYS A 172 5.58 -13.71 -10.34
CA LYS A 172 4.34 -13.55 -9.57
C LYS A 172 3.79 -14.90 -9.09
N LYS A 173 3.75 -15.92 -9.96
CA LYS A 173 3.36 -17.28 -9.55
C LYS A 173 4.25 -17.86 -8.48
N PHE A 174 5.57 -17.70 -8.62
CA PHE A 174 6.50 -18.14 -7.59
C PHE A 174 6.22 -17.48 -6.24
N LEU A 175 5.99 -16.15 -6.20
CA LEU A 175 5.68 -15.44 -4.97
C LEU A 175 4.37 -15.91 -4.34
N ASN A 176 3.33 -16.11 -5.15
CA ASN A 176 2.06 -16.64 -4.71
C ASN A 176 2.22 -18.05 -4.09
N ASP A 177 2.92 -18.94 -4.78
CA ASP A 177 3.14 -20.31 -4.31
C ASP A 177 4.02 -20.36 -3.06
N PHE A 178 5.03 -19.48 -2.99
CA PHE A 178 5.91 -19.36 -1.82
C PHE A 178 5.11 -19.01 -0.55
N PHE A 179 4.29 -17.96 -0.61
CA PHE A 179 3.57 -17.47 0.56
C PHE A 179 2.29 -18.25 0.88
N THR A 180 1.82 -19.10 0.00
CA THR A 180 0.70 -20.03 0.28
C THR A 180 1.15 -21.44 0.67
N GLY A 181 2.46 -21.69 0.71
CA GLY A 181 3.03 -23.01 1.03
C GLY A 181 2.88 -24.04 -0.08
N LYS A 182 2.53 -23.63 -1.29
CA LYS A 182 2.44 -24.51 -2.47
C LYS A 182 3.80 -24.80 -3.09
N TYR A 183 4.75 -23.89 -2.95
CA TYR A 183 6.12 -24.11 -3.42
C TYR A 183 6.86 -25.05 -2.44
N PRO A 184 7.63 -26.03 -2.90
CA PRO A 184 8.32 -27.00 -2.04
C PRO A 184 9.20 -26.33 -0.98
N ASP A 185 9.21 -26.88 0.23
CA ASP A 185 10.01 -26.43 1.37
C ASP A 185 9.74 -24.98 1.83
N THR A 186 8.57 -24.42 1.48
CA THR A 186 8.17 -23.10 1.95
C THR A 186 7.32 -23.15 3.22
N PHE A 187 7.25 -22.03 3.90
CA PHE A 187 6.65 -21.92 5.23
C PHE A 187 5.37 -21.05 5.27
N GLY A 188 5.05 -20.37 4.16
CA GLY A 188 3.88 -19.48 4.11
C GLY A 188 2.56 -20.22 4.27
N ARG A 189 1.60 -19.55 4.93
CA ARG A 189 0.19 -20.00 5.08
C ARG A 189 -0.77 -18.88 4.72
N GLY A 190 -0.41 -18.11 3.70
CA GLY A 190 -1.28 -17.10 3.12
C GLY A 190 -2.39 -17.72 2.27
N GLU A 191 -3.41 -16.91 1.99
CA GLU A 191 -4.53 -17.26 1.11
C GLU A 191 -4.58 -16.31 -0.07
N LEU A 192 -4.96 -16.81 -1.25
CA LEU A 192 -5.12 -16.02 -2.46
C LEU A 192 -6.59 -15.78 -2.77
N TYR A 193 -6.89 -14.60 -3.28
CA TYR A 193 -8.16 -14.32 -3.95
C TYR A 193 -7.93 -13.45 -5.20
N ASN A 194 -8.95 -13.35 -6.05
CA ASN A 194 -8.85 -12.71 -7.37
C ASN A 194 -7.67 -13.27 -8.19
N ASP A 195 -7.46 -14.59 -8.12
CA ASP A 195 -6.38 -15.27 -8.81
C ASP A 195 -6.67 -15.35 -10.33
N ASP A 196 -5.79 -14.76 -11.15
CA ASP A 196 -5.73 -14.97 -12.60
C ASP A 196 -4.46 -15.77 -12.94
N PRO A 197 -4.58 -17.11 -13.07
CA PRO A 197 -3.43 -17.97 -13.33
C PRO A 197 -2.70 -17.66 -14.65
N ARG A 198 -3.34 -16.98 -15.60
CA ARG A 198 -2.72 -16.62 -16.89
C ARG A 198 -1.70 -15.51 -16.71
N LEU A 199 -1.99 -14.55 -15.83
CA LEU A 199 -1.14 -13.40 -15.55
C LEU A 199 -0.27 -13.59 -14.28
N GLY A 200 -0.55 -14.63 -13.48
CA GLY A 200 0.02 -14.79 -12.15
C GLY A 200 -0.46 -13.76 -11.15
N ASP A 201 -1.39 -12.89 -11.55
CA ASP A 201 -1.96 -11.88 -10.68
C ASP A 201 -2.91 -12.51 -9.66
N ALA A 202 -2.67 -12.21 -8.40
CA ALA A 202 -3.53 -12.58 -7.29
C ALA A 202 -3.37 -11.55 -6.17
N ARG A 203 -4.29 -11.59 -5.22
CA ARG A 203 -4.21 -10.83 -4.00
C ARG A 203 -3.89 -11.78 -2.86
N LEU A 204 -2.75 -11.55 -2.20
CA LEU A 204 -2.28 -12.39 -1.11
C LEU A 204 -2.74 -11.81 0.24
N CYS A 205 -3.53 -12.60 0.98
CA CYS A 205 -3.90 -12.36 2.36
C CYS A 205 -3.01 -13.14 3.32
N GLY A 206 -2.75 -12.57 4.48
CA GLY A 206 -2.01 -13.22 5.56
C GLY A 206 -1.47 -12.22 6.57
N THR A 207 -1.33 -12.65 7.81
CA THR A 207 -0.60 -11.90 8.84
C THR A 207 0.90 -12.08 8.64
N THR A 208 1.72 -11.26 9.28
CA THR A 208 3.18 -11.49 9.32
C THR A 208 3.51 -12.88 9.87
N ALA A 209 2.79 -13.33 10.89
CA ALA A 209 2.98 -14.66 11.47
C ALA A 209 2.73 -15.80 10.47
N SER A 210 1.62 -15.69 9.69
CA SER A 210 1.32 -16.70 8.65
C SER A 210 2.34 -16.67 7.51
N LEU A 211 2.72 -15.47 7.05
CA LEU A 211 3.61 -15.33 5.89
C LEU A 211 5.09 -15.63 6.21
N CYS A 212 5.54 -15.36 7.43
CA CYS A 212 6.90 -15.71 7.89
C CYS A 212 7.04 -17.14 8.40
N GLY A 213 5.96 -17.90 8.51
CA GLY A 213 5.98 -19.30 8.92
C GLY A 213 5.87 -19.56 10.43
N ILE A 214 5.71 -18.53 11.25
CA ILE A 214 5.52 -18.68 12.71
C ILE A 214 4.31 -19.58 12.98
N GLU A 215 3.22 -19.32 12.29
CA GLU A 215 1.98 -20.10 12.42
C GLU A 215 2.17 -21.55 12.01
N LYS A 216 2.79 -21.82 10.85
CA LYS A 216 3.05 -23.18 10.36
C LYS A 216 3.86 -23.98 11.37
N TYR A 217 5.00 -23.48 11.75
CA TYR A 217 5.92 -24.19 12.63
C TYR A 217 5.41 -24.27 14.08
N GLY A 218 4.58 -23.31 14.51
CA GLY A 218 3.90 -23.36 15.79
C GLY A 218 2.90 -24.53 15.87
N PHE A 219 2.10 -24.73 14.85
CA PHE A 219 1.17 -25.87 14.77
C PHE A 219 1.86 -27.22 14.65
N GLU A 220 3.03 -27.28 14.01
CA GLU A 220 3.85 -28.47 13.88
C GLU A 220 4.68 -28.78 15.14
N GLY A 221 4.66 -27.90 16.15
CA GLY A 221 5.50 -28.03 17.35
C GLY A 221 7.00 -27.88 17.06
N ASN A 222 7.38 -27.28 15.93
CA ASN A 222 8.75 -27.12 15.48
C ASN A 222 9.36 -25.84 16.08
N VAL A 223 9.93 -25.95 17.28
CA VAL A 223 10.54 -24.82 18.00
C VAL A 223 11.65 -24.11 17.19
N VAL A 224 12.50 -24.89 16.50
CA VAL A 224 13.59 -24.32 15.68
C VAL A 224 13.03 -23.55 14.47
N GLY A 225 11.96 -24.06 13.87
CA GLY A 225 11.25 -23.39 12.78
C GLY A 225 10.59 -22.10 13.26
N VAL A 226 9.95 -22.09 14.43
CA VAL A 226 9.38 -20.89 15.04
C VAL A 226 10.45 -19.83 15.29
N ASP A 227 11.57 -20.18 15.93
CA ASP A 227 12.66 -19.24 16.20
C ASP A 227 13.21 -18.61 14.90
N ARG A 228 13.42 -19.42 13.87
CA ARG A 228 13.84 -18.92 12.55
C ARG A 228 12.81 -17.93 11.97
N SER A 229 11.54 -18.26 12.04
CA SER A 229 10.45 -17.44 11.50
C SER A 229 10.30 -16.12 12.25
N VAL A 230 10.47 -16.12 13.57
CA VAL A 230 10.51 -14.89 14.39
C VAL A 230 11.68 -14.01 13.99
N ARG A 231 12.86 -14.58 13.70
CA ARG A 231 14.00 -13.81 13.20
C ARG A 231 13.72 -13.17 11.85
N TYR A 232 13.02 -13.85 10.94
CA TYR A 232 12.60 -13.25 9.66
C TYR A 232 11.66 -12.06 9.89
N ASP A 233 10.67 -12.22 10.75
CA ASP A 233 9.72 -11.16 11.09
C ASP A 233 10.44 -9.94 11.70
N ILE A 234 11.31 -10.15 12.68
CA ILE A 234 12.13 -9.08 13.30
C ILE A 234 13.00 -8.40 12.25
N THR A 235 13.64 -9.18 11.36
CA THR A 235 14.51 -8.61 10.32
C THR A 235 13.72 -7.73 9.37
N LEU A 236 12.55 -8.17 8.90
CA LEU A 236 11.69 -7.38 8.04
C LEU A 236 11.28 -6.06 8.72
N HIS A 237 10.90 -6.10 9.99
CA HIS A 237 10.55 -4.89 10.76
C HIS A 237 11.74 -3.94 10.94
N ALA A 238 12.97 -4.45 11.02
CA ALA A 238 14.16 -3.63 11.14
C ALA A 238 14.49 -2.81 9.87
N PHE A 239 13.93 -3.19 8.71
CA PHE A 239 14.06 -2.45 7.46
C PHE A 239 12.95 -1.40 7.25
N MET A 240 11.98 -1.30 8.14
CA MET A 240 10.89 -0.34 8.10
C MET A 240 11.23 0.94 8.84
#